data_d189bc4e63af08b808321b14199c9e59
#
_entry.id   d189bc4e63af08b808321b14199c9e59
#
_cell.length_a   1.000
_cell.length_b   1.000
_cell.length_c   1.000
_cell.angle_alpha   90.00
_cell.angle_beta   90.00
_cell.angle_gamma   90.00
#
_symmetry.space_group_name_H-M   'P 1'
#
loop_
_entity.id
_entity.type
_entity.pdbx_description
1 polymer ?
#
loop_
_entity_poly.entity_id
_entity_poly.type
_entity_poly.pdbx_seq_one_letter_code
_entity_poly.pdbx_strand_id
1 'polypeptide(L)'
;MSTEFFEKLNLLNTQEVPFAVATVIRIVGSVSAKPGAKSILDSKGNTLYGWVGGGCAEEAVRDAAMDSLKDGQTRIVPLDLDDEVLGVGMPCGGTMDVYVEPYLPRPELHLIGHGRIAEVLAELAHLMHFMVSVNDPAAVRERFPKADRLINSDPDFKQLEVGPNTFVVVVTQHKGDQHSIKKALEGNGPYIGLVASTKRSKLVFQYLLDEGVAKSELKRVHSPAGLDFGGTTPEEIALSIIAEMVSIRRGGTGSTMMEIKQVNLDAV
;
A
#
# COMPACT_ATOMS: atom_id res chain seq x y z
N MET A 1 -22.67 -6.57 19.44
CA MET A 1 -21.47 -6.96 18.69
C MET A 1 -20.84 -8.11 19.48
N SER A 2 -20.53 -9.25 18.86
CA SER A 2 -20.00 -10.40 19.58
C SER A 2 -18.50 -10.22 19.89
N THR A 3 -18.03 -10.74 21.00
CA THR A 3 -16.61 -10.80 21.37
C THR A 3 -15.79 -11.43 20.25
N GLU A 4 -16.32 -12.48 19.62
CA GLU A 4 -15.72 -13.21 18.50
C GLU A 4 -15.37 -12.32 17.28
N PHE A 5 -16.20 -11.30 16.96
CA PHE A 5 -15.90 -10.35 15.90
C PHE A 5 -14.59 -9.58 16.17
N PHE A 6 -14.43 -9.07 17.40
CA PHE A 6 -13.22 -8.34 17.80
C PHE A 6 -12.00 -9.24 17.90
N GLU A 7 -12.17 -10.47 18.39
CA GLU A 7 -11.09 -11.46 18.42
C GLU A 7 -10.59 -11.78 17.02
N LYS A 8 -11.51 -11.97 16.05
CA LYS A 8 -11.16 -12.22 14.65
C LYS A 8 -10.44 -11.02 14.02
N LEU A 9 -10.95 -9.80 14.23
CA LEU A 9 -10.29 -8.57 13.75
C LEU A 9 -8.88 -8.43 14.31
N ASN A 10 -8.73 -8.63 15.63
CA ASN A 10 -7.43 -8.52 16.29
C ASN A 10 -6.43 -9.56 15.77
N LEU A 11 -6.89 -10.78 15.57
CA LEU A 11 -6.07 -11.85 15.00
C LEU A 11 -5.55 -11.49 13.60
N LEU A 12 -6.44 -11.07 12.69
CA LEU A 12 -6.09 -10.70 11.32
C LEU A 12 -5.16 -9.48 11.28
N ASN A 13 -5.43 -8.49 12.11
CA ASN A 13 -4.59 -7.31 12.22
C ASN A 13 -3.19 -7.63 12.77
N THR A 14 -3.09 -8.51 13.78
CA THR A 14 -1.81 -8.95 14.35
C THR A 14 -1.00 -9.80 13.36
N GLN A 15 -1.69 -10.57 12.51
CA GLN A 15 -1.05 -11.36 11.46
C GLN A 15 -0.70 -10.54 10.22
N GLU A 16 -1.04 -9.24 10.20
CA GLU A 16 -0.85 -8.35 9.05
C GLU A 16 -1.44 -8.91 7.75
N VAL A 17 -2.55 -9.64 7.86
CA VAL A 17 -3.27 -10.21 6.70
C VAL A 17 -4.30 -9.18 6.20
N PRO A 18 -4.38 -8.90 4.88
CA PRO A 18 -5.40 -8.01 4.34
C PRO A 18 -6.79 -8.64 4.45
N PHE A 19 -7.77 -7.85 4.89
CA PHE A 19 -9.18 -8.24 4.98
C PHE A 19 -10.10 -7.03 4.78
N ALA A 20 -11.36 -7.28 4.43
CA ALA A 20 -12.40 -6.26 4.37
C ALA A 20 -13.49 -6.54 5.40
N VAL A 21 -14.07 -5.47 5.94
CA VAL A 21 -15.25 -5.53 6.80
C VAL A 21 -16.43 -4.94 6.04
N ALA A 22 -17.46 -5.75 5.83
CA ALA A 22 -18.73 -5.31 5.28
C ALA A 22 -19.73 -5.08 6.43
N THR A 23 -20.44 -3.94 6.41
CA THR A 23 -21.42 -3.58 7.45
C THR A 23 -22.72 -3.11 6.78
N VAL A 24 -23.86 -3.72 7.12
CA VAL A 24 -25.18 -3.23 6.73
C VAL A 24 -25.46 -1.92 7.46
N ILE A 25 -25.61 -0.82 6.71
CA ILE A 25 -25.77 0.53 7.28
C ILE A 25 -27.21 1.05 7.14
N ARG A 26 -27.96 0.58 6.13
CA ARG A 26 -29.35 0.99 5.90
C ARG A 26 -30.16 -0.18 5.34
N ILE A 27 -31.46 -0.23 5.72
CA ILE A 27 -32.45 -1.16 5.17
C ILE A 27 -33.74 -0.41 4.98
N VAL A 28 -34.44 -0.71 3.86
CA VAL A 28 -35.81 -0.26 3.58
C VAL A 28 -36.56 -1.47 3.09
N GLY A 29 -37.76 -1.72 3.67
CA GLY A 29 -38.59 -2.87 3.34
C GLY A 29 -38.15 -4.16 4.08
N SER A 30 -38.47 -5.31 3.50
CA SER A 30 -38.25 -6.63 4.12
C SER A 30 -36.95 -7.24 3.62
N VAL A 31 -35.91 -7.22 4.47
CA VAL A 31 -34.58 -7.80 4.17
C VAL A 31 -34.17 -8.76 5.29
N SER A 32 -33.51 -9.85 4.93
CA SER A 32 -33.10 -10.87 5.89
C SER A 32 -32.03 -10.36 6.87
N ALA A 33 -31.09 -9.51 6.40
CA ALA A 33 -30.09 -8.89 7.24
C ALA A 33 -30.68 -7.78 8.14
N LYS A 34 -29.93 -7.35 9.14
CA LYS A 34 -30.30 -6.26 10.05
C LYS A 34 -29.23 -5.17 10.02
N PRO A 35 -29.59 -3.88 10.21
CA PRO A 35 -28.62 -2.81 10.36
C PRO A 35 -27.61 -3.16 11.45
N GLY A 36 -26.32 -2.97 11.16
CA GLY A 36 -25.22 -3.36 12.04
C GLY A 36 -24.73 -4.81 11.87
N ALA A 37 -25.40 -5.63 11.05
CA ALA A 37 -24.87 -6.93 10.65
C ALA A 37 -23.51 -6.75 9.93
N LYS A 38 -22.56 -7.64 10.23
CA LYS A 38 -21.19 -7.54 9.72
C LYS A 38 -20.70 -8.86 9.15
N SER A 39 -19.82 -8.74 8.16
CA SER A 39 -19.04 -9.85 7.62
C SER A 39 -17.57 -9.42 7.50
N ILE A 40 -16.64 -10.35 7.71
CA ILE A 40 -15.21 -10.19 7.43
C ILE A 40 -14.90 -11.08 6.23
N LEU A 41 -14.26 -10.50 5.20
CA LEU A 41 -13.85 -11.21 4.00
C LEU A 41 -12.32 -11.15 3.86
N ASP A 42 -11.72 -12.26 3.41
CA ASP A 42 -10.29 -12.32 3.10
C ASP A 42 -9.99 -11.75 1.70
N SER A 43 -8.69 -11.69 1.35
CA SER A 43 -8.24 -11.22 0.03
C SER A 43 -8.63 -12.10 -1.15
N LYS A 44 -9.24 -13.27 -0.90
CA LYS A 44 -9.78 -14.18 -1.92
C LYS A 44 -11.29 -14.10 -2.02
N GLY A 45 -11.93 -13.23 -1.21
CA GLY A 45 -13.37 -13.09 -1.14
C GLY A 45 -14.08 -14.16 -0.29
N ASN A 46 -13.34 -14.96 0.50
CA ASN A 46 -13.96 -15.90 1.41
C ASN A 46 -14.46 -15.19 2.67
N THR A 47 -15.65 -15.53 3.11
CA THR A 47 -16.20 -15.05 4.39
C THR A 47 -15.51 -15.75 5.55
N LEU A 48 -14.77 -14.97 6.35
CA LEU A 48 -14.08 -15.45 7.55
C LEU A 48 -14.93 -15.37 8.81
N TYR A 49 -15.92 -14.48 8.81
CA TYR A 49 -16.83 -14.25 9.94
C TYR A 49 -18.11 -13.54 9.47
N GLY A 50 -19.22 -13.86 10.13
CA GLY A 50 -20.47 -13.12 10.03
C GLY A 50 -21.23 -13.30 8.73
N TRP A 51 -22.20 -12.37 8.47
CA TRP A 51 -23.11 -12.46 7.36
C TRP A 51 -23.83 -11.12 7.15
N VAL A 52 -24.01 -10.70 5.91
CA VAL A 52 -24.64 -9.42 5.52
C VAL A 52 -25.81 -9.60 4.55
N GLY A 53 -26.25 -10.82 4.32
CA GLY A 53 -27.29 -11.21 3.39
C GLY A 53 -26.86 -12.45 2.61
N GLY A 54 -27.80 -13.22 2.06
CA GLY A 54 -27.53 -14.43 1.28
C GLY A 54 -27.53 -14.20 -0.22
N GLY A 55 -27.07 -15.21 -0.96
CA GLY A 55 -27.16 -15.25 -2.43
C GLY A 55 -26.39 -14.13 -3.11
N CYS A 56 -27.03 -13.45 -4.02
CA CYS A 56 -26.40 -12.42 -4.85
C CYS A 56 -25.98 -11.15 -4.05
N ALA A 57 -26.60 -10.86 -2.91
CA ALA A 57 -26.14 -9.77 -2.02
C ALA A 57 -24.72 -10.06 -1.51
N GLU A 58 -24.45 -11.32 -1.17
CA GLU A 58 -23.12 -11.77 -0.74
C GLU A 58 -22.10 -11.69 -1.88
N GLU A 59 -22.49 -11.98 -3.12
CA GLU A 59 -21.64 -11.87 -4.30
C GLU A 59 -21.27 -10.42 -4.58
N ALA A 60 -22.23 -9.49 -4.62
CA ALA A 60 -21.95 -8.07 -4.84
C ALA A 60 -21.06 -7.46 -3.73
N VAL A 61 -21.28 -7.87 -2.48
CA VAL A 61 -20.42 -7.43 -1.36
C VAL A 61 -19.02 -8.02 -1.46
N ARG A 62 -18.90 -9.28 -1.92
CA ARG A 62 -17.60 -9.93 -2.17
C ARG A 62 -16.79 -9.18 -3.22
N ASP A 63 -17.42 -8.87 -4.36
CA ASP A 63 -16.76 -8.14 -5.46
C ASP A 63 -16.30 -6.77 -4.99
N ALA A 64 -17.14 -6.03 -4.29
CA ALA A 64 -16.78 -4.74 -3.71
C ALA A 64 -15.65 -4.85 -2.67
N ALA A 65 -15.63 -5.93 -1.87
CA ALA A 65 -14.56 -6.19 -0.91
C ALA A 65 -13.22 -6.45 -1.61
N MET A 66 -13.22 -7.26 -2.69
CA MET A 66 -12.04 -7.54 -3.49
C MET A 66 -11.49 -6.27 -4.13
N ASP A 67 -12.35 -5.43 -4.71
CA ASP A 67 -11.95 -4.14 -5.27
C ASP A 67 -11.42 -3.17 -4.20
N SER A 68 -12.07 -3.13 -3.01
CA SER A 68 -11.61 -2.31 -1.89
C SER A 68 -10.24 -2.73 -1.38
N LEU A 69 -9.98 -4.03 -1.31
CA LEU A 69 -8.67 -4.57 -0.92
C LEU A 69 -7.58 -4.29 -1.94
N LYS A 70 -7.94 -4.18 -3.23
CA LYS A 70 -7.01 -3.90 -4.31
C LYS A 70 -6.54 -2.43 -4.34
N ASP A 71 -7.47 -1.48 -4.14
CA ASP A 71 -7.18 -0.04 -4.27
C ASP A 71 -7.19 0.73 -2.94
N GLY A 72 -7.54 0.08 -1.83
CA GLY A 72 -7.57 0.68 -0.50
C GLY A 72 -8.72 1.67 -0.28
N GLN A 73 -9.74 1.70 -1.17
CA GLN A 73 -10.86 2.61 -1.07
C GLN A 73 -12.06 1.95 -0.40
N THR A 74 -12.74 2.71 0.45
CA THR A 74 -14.03 2.30 1.02
C THR A 74 -15.13 2.40 -0.04
N ARG A 75 -16.17 1.55 0.08
CA ARG A 75 -17.30 1.52 -0.85
C ARG A 75 -18.63 1.45 -0.11
N ILE A 76 -19.66 2.07 -0.69
CA ILE A 76 -21.04 1.79 -0.33
C ILE A 76 -21.65 0.99 -1.49
N VAL A 77 -22.18 -0.18 -1.17
CA VAL A 77 -22.82 -1.09 -2.13
C VAL A 77 -24.33 -0.98 -1.92
N PRO A 78 -25.06 -0.26 -2.80
CA PRO A 78 -26.50 -0.26 -2.77
C PRO A 78 -27.02 -1.57 -3.39
N LEU A 79 -27.92 -2.25 -2.71
CA LEU A 79 -28.51 -3.51 -3.14
C LEU A 79 -30.03 -3.34 -3.23
N ASP A 80 -30.58 -3.53 -4.42
CA ASP A 80 -32.03 -3.65 -4.66
C ASP A 80 -32.34 -5.13 -4.76
N LEU A 81 -33.15 -5.62 -3.81
CA LEU A 81 -33.50 -7.02 -3.72
C LEU A 81 -34.88 -7.30 -4.40
N ASP A 82 -35.52 -6.26 -4.93
CA ASP A 82 -36.79 -6.35 -5.67
C ASP A 82 -36.61 -6.46 -7.19
N ASP A 83 -35.42 -6.10 -7.71
CA ASP A 83 -35.13 -6.11 -9.14
C ASP A 83 -34.84 -7.55 -9.63
N GLU A 84 -35.83 -8.14 -10.34
CA GLU A 84 -35.69 -9.48 -10.93
C GLU A 84 -34.73 -9.50 -12.14
N VAL A 85 -34.40 -8.34 -12.73
CA VAL A 85 -33.62 -8.24 -13.97
C VAL A 85 -32.15 -7.81 -13.72
N LEU A 86 -31.95 -6.85 -12.83
CA LEU A 86 -30.65 -6.29 -12.46
C LEU A 86 -30.33 -6.50 -10.98
N GLY A 87 -31.33 -6.85 -10.19
CA GLY A 87 -31.20 -7.18 -8.78
C GLY A 87 -30.74 -8.60 -8.56
N VAL A 88 -30.48 -8.87 -7.34
CA VAL A 88 -29.91 -10.13 -6.86
C VAL A 88 -30.90 -11.31 -6.85
N GLY A 89 -31.99 -11.24 -7.60
CA GLY A 89 -32.88 -12.38 -7.89
C GLY A 89 -33.56 -13.02 -6.68
N MET A 90 -33.76 -12.28 -5.57
CA MET A 90 -34.52 -12.76 -4.42
C MET A 90 -35.80 -11.90 -4.28
N PRO A 91 -36.98 -12.50 -4.24
CA PRO A 91 -38.22 -11.75 -4.00
C PRO A 91 -38.35 -11.39 -2.50
N CYS A 92 -37.37 -10.68 -1.97
CA CYS A 92 -37.34 -10.31 -0.55
C CYS A 92 -37.99 -8.97 -0.24
N GLY A 93 -38.30 -8.15 -1.25
CA GLY A 93 -39.16 -6.97 -1.10
C GLY A 93 -38.50 -5.77 -0.42
N GLY A 94 -37.19 -5.50 -0.65
CA GLY A 94 -36.56 -4.36 -0.02
C GLY A 94 -35.19 -4.00 -0.56
N THR A 95 -34.65 -2.86 -0.09
CA THR A 95 -33.31 -2.38 -0.43
C THR A 95 -32.41 -2.35 0.80
N MET A 96 -31.08 -2.50 0.60
CA MET A 96 -30.12 -2.29 1.66
C MET A 96 -28.83 -1.67 1.13
N ASP A 97 -28.16 -0.90 1.98
CA ASP A 97 -26.83 -0.38 1.72
C ASP A 97 -25.82 -1.09 2.63
N VAL A 98 -24.72 -1.55 2.03
CA VAL A 98 -23.63 -2.18 2.74
C VAL A 98 -22.37 -1.34 2.58
N TYR A 99 -21.80 -0.90 3.69
CA TYR A 99 -20.50 -0.21 3.72
C TYR A 99 -19.39 -1.24 3.79
N VAL A 100 -18.44 -1.16 2.87
CA VAL A 100 -17.28 -2.03 2.77
C VAL A 100 -16.02 -1.22 3.05
N GLU A 101 -15.27 -1.65 4.05
CA GLU A 101 -14.05 -1.01 4.53
C GLU A 101 -12.88 -1.97 4.44
N PRO A 102 -11.80 -1.64 3.68
CA PRO A 102 -10.61 -2.48 3.59
C PRO A 102 -9.65 -2.21 4.75
N TYR A 103 -9.08 -3.28 5.27
CA TYR A 103 -7.99 -3.27 6.26
C TYR A 103 -6.76 -3.87 5.60
N LEU A 104 -5.81 -3.01 5.27
CA LEU A 104 -4.57 -3.40 4.61
C LEU A 104 -3.42 -3.40 5.63
N PRO A 105 -2.46 -4.32 5.50
CA PRO A 105 -1.23 -4.28 6.28
C PRO A 105 -0.53 -2.93 6.15
N ARG A 106 0.26 -2.58 7.17
CA ARG A 106 1.13 -1.41 7.05
C ARG A 106 2.07 -1.60 5.86
N PRO A 107 2.28 -0.58 4.99
CA PRO A 107 3.27 -0.68 3.93
C PRO A 107 4.66 -0.85 4.55
N GLU A 108 5.52 -1.63 3.91
CA GLU A 108 6.91 -1.76 4.31
C GLU A 108 7.80 -0.84 3.50
N LEU A 109 8.70 -0.12 4.17
CA LEU A 109 9.85 0.51 3.54
C LEU A 109 11.09 -0.33 3.84
N HIS A 110 11.67 -0.93 2.81
CA HIS A 110 12.94 -1.63 2.89
C HIS A 110 14.06 -0.69 2.41
N LEU A 111 14.86 -0.19 3.35
CA LEU A 111 16.02 0.66 3.08
C LEU A 111 17.25 -0.21 2.90
N ILE A 112 17.94 -0.04 1.77
CA ILE A 112 19.23 -0.70 1.51
C ILE A 112 20.31 0.36 1.54
N GLY A 113 21.12 0.34 2.60
CA GLY A 113 22.19 1.30 2.84
C GLY A 113 22.06 2.03 4.17
N HIS A 114 22.97 2.99 4.36
CA HIS A 114 23.07 3.79 5.57
C HIS A 114 23.43 5.24 5.23
N GLY A 115 23.53 6.10 6.24
CA GLY A 115 23.85 7.52 6.08
C GLY A 115 22.67 8.41 6.42
N ARG A 116 22.89 9.73 6.39
CA ARG A 116 21.91 10.69 6.90
C ARG A 116 20.57 10.63 6.15
N ILE A 117 20.60 10.44 4.84
CA ILE A 117 19.36 10.29 4.05
C ILE A 117 18.58 9.06 4.51
N ALA A 118 19.26 7.91 4.73
CA ALA A 118 18.60 6.70 5.20
C ALA A 118 17.99 6.87 6.59
N GLU A 119 18.68 7.54 7.50
CA GLU A 119 18.23 7.82 8.86
C GLU A 119 16.94 8.65 8.84
N VAL A 120 16.94 9.76 8.08
CA VAL A 120 15.78 10.64 7.94
C VAL A 120 14.62 9.94 7.22
N LEU A 121 14.89 9.15 6.18
CA LEU A 121 13.87 8.31 5.52
C LEU A 121 13.21 7.36 6.50
N ALA A 122 13.99 6.69 7.36
CA ALA A 122 13.45 5.79 8.37
C ALA A 122 12.53 6.51 9.37
N GLU A 123 12.91 7.71 9.81
CA GLU A 123 12.08 8.54 10.70
C GLU A 123 10.79 9.00 10.04
N LEU A 124 10.86 9.55 8.81
CA LEU A 124 9.70 10.01 8.06
C LEU A 124 8.76 8.86 7.70
N ALA A 125 9.30 7.72 7.29
CA ALA A 125 8.51 6.53 6.97
C ALA A 125 7.76 6.00 8.21
N HIS A 126 8.41 5.98 9.36
CA HIS A 126 7.75 5.62 10.63
C HIS A 126 6.59 6.57 10.96
N LEU A 127 6.77 7.89 10.78
CA LEU A 127 5.70 8.88 10.94
C LEU A 127 4.54 8.67 9.96
N MET A 128 4.82 8.15 8.76
CA MET A 128 3.82 7.81 7.74
C MET A 128 3.25 6.40 7.92
N HIS A 129 3.51 5.76 9.06
CA HIS A 129 3.05 4.42 9.43
C HIS A 129 3.55 3.29 8.52
N PHE A 130 4.74 3.44 7.93
CA PHE A 130 5.43 2.32 7.30
C PHE A 130 6.08 1.43 8.38
N MET A 131 6.12 0.13 8.11
CA MET A 131 7.07 -0.77 8.74
C MET A 131 8.45 -0.56 8.10
N VAL A 132 9.47 -0.27 8.89
CA VAL A 132 10.79 0.12 8.38
C VAL A 132 11.81 -1.00 8.64
N SER A 133 12.32 -1.57 7.55
CA SER A 133 13.45 -2.52 7.55
C SER A 133 14.69 -1.85 6.97
N VAL A 134 15.83 -1.94 7.66
CA VAL A 134 17.11 -1.37 7.18
C VAL A 134 18.11 -2.51 6.97
N ASN A 135 18.56 -2.68 5.73
CA ASN A 135 19.56 -3.68 5.36
C ASN A 135 20.89 -3.00 5.03
N ASP A 136 21.81 -3.00 5.99
CA ASP A 136 23.18 -2.54 5.82
C ASP A 136 24.06 -3.04 6.99
N PRO A 137 25.31 -3.47 6.76
CA PRO A 137 26.23 -3.87 7.83
C PRO A 137 26.45 -2.81 8.92
N ALA A 138 26.28 -1.52 8.59
CA ALA A 138 26.41 -0.40 9.54
C ALA A 138 25.07 0.02 10.18
N ALA A 139 23.98 -0.73 9.93
CA ALA A 139 22.67 -0.44 10.54
C ALA A 139 22.71 -0.81 12.03
N VAL A 140 22.68 0.20 12.89
CA VAL A 140 22.65 0.06 14.35
C VAL A 140 21.45 0.83 14.94
N ARG A 141 20.99 0.39 16.11
CA ARG A 141 19.77 0.95 16.74
C ARG A 141 19.91 2.44 17.08
N GLU A 142 21.11 2.89 17.43
CA GLU A 142 21.41 4.27 17.76
C GLU A 142 21.18 5.21 16.56
N ARG A 143 21.42 4.73 15.33
CA ARG A 143 21.22 5.48 14.09
C ARG A 143 19.80 5.33 13.53
N PHE A 144 19.17 4.19 13.78
CA PHE A 144 17.83 3.87 13.29
C PHE A 144 16.88 3.51 14.45
N PRO A 145 16.62 4.46 15.38
CA PRO A 145 15.84 4.17 16.58
C PRO A 145 14.38 3.79 16.28
N LYS A 146 13.86 4.19 15.13
CA LYS A 146 12.47 3.96 14.69
C LYS A 146 12.32 2.82 13.69
N ALA A 147 13.40 2.17 13.29
CA ALA A 147 13.29 1.00 12.41
C ALA A 147 12.69 -0.20 13.17
N ASP A 148 11.75 -0.88 12.54
CA ASP A 148 11.15 -2.11 13.08
C ASP A 148 12.15 -3.26 13.00
N ARG A 149 12.92 -3.36 11.89
CA ARG A 149 13.92 -4.40 11.66
C ARG A 149 15.27 -3.82 11.24
N LEU A 150 16.36 -4.37 11.78
CA LEU A 150 17.73 -4.09 11.36
C LEU A 150 18.37 -5.39 10.86
N ILE A 151 18.82 -5.38 9.60
CA ILE A 151 19.39 -6.53 8.89
C ILE A 151 20.82 -6.19 8.55
N ASN A 152 21.78 -6.61 9.37
CA ASN A 152 23.19 -6.26 9.23
C ASN A 152 24.12 -7.40 8.78
N SER A 153 23.53 -8.58 8.49
CA SER A 153 24.26 -9.79 8.08
C SER A 153 23.69 -10.46 6.82
N ASP A 154 23.06 -9.68 5.93
CA ASP A 154 22.44 -10.18 4.69
C ASP A 154 22.94 -9.42 3.45
N PRO A 155 24.22 -9.64 3.04
CA PRO A 155 24.82 -8.94 1.91
C PRO A 155 24.21 -9.34 0.55
N ASP A 156 23.56 -10.48 0.48
CA ASP A 156 22.92 -11.01 -0.73
C ASP A 156 21.41 -10.69 -0.80
N PHE A 157 20.90 -9.93 0.15
CA PHE A 157 19.48 -9.54 0.25
C PHE A 157 18.51 -10.74 0.24
N LYS A 158 18.87 -11.84 0.89
CA LYS A 158 18.03 -13.06 0.96
C LYS A 158 16.75 -12.85 1.77
N GLN A 159 16.79 -11.89 2.71
CA GLN A 159 15.65 -11.50 3.54
C GLN A 159 14.79 -10.40 2.90
N LEU A 160 15.15 -9.91 1.69
CA LEU A 160 14.37 -8.94 0.95
C LEU A 160 13.23 -9.66 0.21
N GLU A 161 12.03 -9.54 0.73
CA GLU A 161 10.80 -9.99 0.09
C GLU A 161 10.04 -8.77 -0.43
N VAL A 162 9.97 -8.61 -1.75
CA VAL A 162 9.34 -7.45 -2.40
C VAL A 162 7.94 -7.81 -2.88
N GLY A 163 6.97 -7.60 -2.03
CA GLY A 163 5.54 -7.80 -2.31
C GLY A 163 4.85 -6.53 -2.80
N PRO A 164 3.54 -6.60 -3.09
CA PRO A 164 2.76 -5.47 -3.62
C PRO A 164 2.61 -4.29 -2.64
N ASN A 165 3.03 -4.44 -1.40
CA ASN A 165 3.00 -3.40 -0.35
C ASN A 165 4.40 -3.01 0.14
N THR A 166 5.46 -3.48 -0.55
CA THR A 166 6.86 -3.24 -0.18
C THR A 166 7.47 -2.18 -1.08
N PHE A 167 7.89 -1.07 -0.49
CA PHE A 167 8.63 0.02 -1.10
C PHE A 167 10.12 -0.19 -0.82
N VAL A 168 10.95 -0.16 -1.84
CA VAL A 168 12.40 -0.34 -1.70
C VAL A 168 13.11 0.96 -2.01
N VAL A 169 14.02 1.39 -1.15
CA VAL A 169 14.90 2.54 -1.43
C VAL A 169 16.35 2.13 -1.24
N VAL A 170 17.12 2.23 -2.34
CA VAL A 170 18.56 1.99 -2.37
C VAL A 170 19.26 3.32 -2.15
N VAL A 171 19.94 3.44 -1.00
CA VAL A 171 20.63 4.67 -0.54
C VAL A 171 22.03 4.33 -0.05
N THR A 172 22.72 3.52 -0.85
CA THR A 172 24.09 3.09 -0.54
C THR A 172 25.10 4.22 -0.81
N GLN A 173 26.29 4.06 -0.27
CA GLN A 173 27.44 4.93 -0.62
C GLN A 173 28.17 4.39 -1.87
N HIS A 174 27.45 4.12 -2.97
CA HIS A 174 27.93 3.61 -4.25
C HIS A 174 28.49 2.17 -4.23
N LYS A 175 28.12 1.37 -3.23
CA LYS A 175 28.56 -0.03 -3.13
C LYS A 175 27.37 -0.96 -3.33
N GLY A 176 27.34 -1.64 -4.49
CA GLY A 176 26.36 -2.70 -4.73
C GLY A 176 24.99 -2.26 -5.20
N ASP A 177 24.79 -0.99 -5.64
CA ASP A 177 23.50 -0.47 -6.15
C ASP A 177 22.88 -1.42 -7.17
N GLN A 178 23.66 -1.90 -8.15
CA GLN A 178 23.16 -2.78 -9.21
C GLN A 178 22.65 -4.12 -8.65
N HIS A 179 23.34 -4.67 -7.64
CA HIS A 179 22.91 -5.93 -7.02
C HIS A 179 21.61 -5.75 -6.23
N SER A 180 21.50 -4.67 -5.46
CA SER A 180 20.32 -4.31 -4.69
C SER A 180 19.11 -4.08 -5.60
N ILE A 181 19.28 -3.32 -6.69
CA ILE A 181 18.21 -3.06 -7.67
C ILE A 181 17.81 -4.35 -8.38
N LYS A 182 18.76 -5.18 -8.83
CA LYS A 182 18.46 -6.46 -9.47
C LYS A 182 17.61 -7.33 -8.56
N LYS A 183 17.96 -7.42 -7.28
CA LYS A 183 17.21 -8.18 -6.29
C LYS A 183 15.81 -7.61 -6.05
N ALA A 184 15.67 -6.29 -5.94
CA ALA A 184 14.37 -5.65 -5.76
C ALA A 184 13.44 -5.86 -6.97
N LEU A 185 13.98 -5.94 -8.19
CA LEU A 185 13.22 -6.19 -9.43
C LEU A 185 12.68 -7.62 -9.55
N GLU A 186 13.16 -8.58 -8.75
CA GLU A 186 12.60 -9.94 -8.70
C GLU A 186 11.16 -9.95 -8.14
N GLY A 187 10.78 -8.92 -7.39
CA GLY A 187 9.44 -8.79 -6.82
C GLY A 187 8.54 -7.81 -7.56
N ASN A 188 7.35 -7.57 -7.02
CA ASN A 188 6.31 -6.73 -7.63
C ASN A 188 5.96 -5.49 -6.79
N GLY A 189 6.92 -4.98 -6.01
CA GLY A 189 6.75 -3.77 -5.21
C GLY A 189 6.34 -2.55 -6.04
N PRO A 190 5.52 -1.64 -5.47
CA PRO A 190 5.01 -0.48 -6.17
C PRO A 190 6.09 0.60 -6.41
N TYR A 191 7.20 0.54 -5.70
CA TYR A 191 8.27 1.53 -5.77
C TYR A 191 9.64 0.91 -5.53
N ILE A 192 10.57 1.21 -6.42
CA ILE A 192 12.01 0.92 -6.26
C ILE A 192 12.75 2.22 -6.54
N GLY A 193 13.23 2.89 -5.49
CA GLY A 193 13.96 4.16 -5.59
C GLY A 193 15.46 3.94 -5.51
N LEU A 194 16.22 4.60 -6.38
CA LEU A 194 17.68 4.67 -6.30
C LEU A 194 18.13 6.11 -6.04
N VAL A 195 18.73 6.33 -4.89
CA VAL A 195 19.32 7.62 -4.51
C VAL A 195 20.69 7.76 -5.18
N ALA A 196 20.71 8.34 -6.36
CA ALA A 196 21.91 8.51 -7.16
C ALA A 196 21.79 9.73 -8.08
N SER A 197 22.95 10.30 -8.48
CA SER A 197 22.96 11.29 -9.55
C SER A 197 22.56 10.67 -10.90
N THR A 198 22.08 11.48 -11.84
CA THR A 198 21.75 11.02 -13.21
C THR A 198 22.91 10.27 -13.88
N LYS A 199 24.16 10.71 -13.65
CA LYS A 199 25.35 10.03 -14.19
C LYS A 199 25.49 8.64 -13.58
N ARG A 200 25.31 8.51 -12.26
CA ARG A 200 25.40 7.22 -11.56
C ARG A 200 24.25 6.28 -11.97
N SER A 201 23.04 6.78 -12.05
CA SER A 201 21.88 6.01 -12.52
C SER A 201 22.11 5.38 -13.88
N LYS A 202 22.67 6.15 -14.83
CA LYS A 202 23.01 5.62 -16.17
C LYS A 202 24.01 4.46 -16.11
N LEU A 203 25.02 4.54 -15.24
CA LEU A 203 26.00 3.46 -15.08
C LEU A 203 25.37 2.20 -14.47
N VAL A 204 24.53 2.35 -13.46
CA VAL A 204 23.82 1.23 -12.83
C VAL A 204 22.89 0.57 -13.85
N PHE A 205 22.11 1.36 -14.60
CA PHE A 205 21.18 0.83 -15.60
C PHE A 205 21.91 0.14 -16.75
N GLN A 206 23.03 0.70 -17.22
CA GLN A 206 23.84 0.05 -18.26
C GLN A 206 24.34 -1.31 -17.79
N TYR A 207 24.88 -1.38 -16.58
CA TYR A 207 25.32 -2.64 -16.01
C TYR A 207 24.18 -3.68 -15.96
N LEU A 208 22.97 -3.27 -15.50
CA LEU A 208 21.83 -4.16 -15.41
C LEU A 208 21.34 -4.65 -16.79
N LEU A 209 21.42 -3.79 -17.80
CA LEU A 209 21.13 -4.19 -19.20
C LEU A 209 22.14 -5.21 -19.71
N ASP A 210 23.43 -5.01 -19.43
CA ASP A 210 24.50 -5.93 -19.82
C ASP A 210 24.35 -7.30 -19.10
N GLU A 211 23.78 -7.31 -17.88
CA GLU A 211 23.39 -8.50 -17.12
C GLU A 211 22.05 -9.12 -17.59
N GLY A 212 21.43 -8.61 -18.64
CA GLY A 212 20.21 -9.17 -19.23
C GLY A 212 18.90 -8.72 -18.59
N VAL A 213 18.90 -7.73 -17.70
CA VAL A 213 17.64 -7.15 -17.17
C VAL A 213 16.93 -6.40 -18.29
N ALA A 214 15.64 -6.69 -18.50
CA ALA A 214 14.86 -6.06 -19.55
C ALA A 214 14.66 -4.55 -19.30
N LYS A 215 14.64 -3.75 -20.38
CA LYS A 215 14.37 -2.30 -20.29
C LYS A 215 13.01 -2.00 -19.65
N SER A 216 12.01 -2.86 -19.82
CA SER A 216 10.70 -2.73 -19.18
C SER A 216 10.79 -2.79 -17.67
N GLU A 217 11.62 -3.69 -17.13
CA GLU A 217 11.86 -3.79 -15.70
C GLU A 217 12.57 -2.56 -15.13
N LEU A 218 13.56 -2.03 -15.84
CA LEU A 218 14.26 -0.82 -15.42
C LEU A 218 13.38 0.42 -15.34
N LYS A 219 12.25 0.46 -16.08
CA LYS A 219 11.26 1.54 -15.97
C LYS A 219 10.52 1.57 -14.63
N ARG A 220 10.58 0.49 -13.85
CA ARG A 220 10.03 0.42 -12.50
C ARG A 220 10.94 1.08 -11.47
N VAL A 221 12.18 1.42 -11.87
CA VAL A 221 13.17 2.04 -10.97
C VAL A 221 13.12 3.55 -11.10
N HIS A 222 12.74 4.21 -10.03
CA HIS A 222 12.76 5.67 -9.90
C HIS A 222 14.19 6.13 -9.61
N SER A 223 14.84 6.77 -10.60
CA SER A 223 16.22 7.21 -10.46
C SER A 223 16.53 8.42 -11.35
N PRO A 224 16.95 9.55 -10.77
CA PRO A 224 17.05 9.84 -9.33
C PRO A 224 15.71 9.70 -8.60
N ALA A 225 15.73 9.14 -7.37
CA ALA A 225 14.53 8.99 -6.55
C ALA A 225 14.07 10.33 -5.96
N GLY A 226 12.74 10.51 -5.85
CA GLY A 226 12.11 11.67 -5.21
C GLY A 226 11.43 12.64 -6.17
N LEU A 227 10.48 13.41 -5.65
CA LEU A 227 9.83 14.50 -6.39
C LEU A 227 10.80 15.67 -6.53
N ASP A 228 10.77 16.34 -7.69
CA ASP A 228 11.56 17.55 -7.94
C ASP A 228 10.90 18.77 -7.30
N PHE A 229 11.39 19.17 -6.14
CA PHE A 229 11.06 20.45 -5.49
C PHE A 229 12.31 21.25 -5.08
N GLY A 230 13.47 20.92 -5.68
CA GLY A 230 14.71 21.68 -5.50
C GLY A 230 15.46 21.40 -4.20
N GLY A 231 15.13 20.31 -3.50
CA GLY A 231 15.79 19.92 -2.24
C GLY A 231 17.25 19.54 -2.45
N THR A 232 18.12 19.98 -1.53
CA THR A 232 19.58 19.78 -1.61
C THR A 232 20.19 19.17 -0.35
N THR A 233 19.53 19.32 0.80
CA THR A 233 19.99 18.72 2.07
C THR A 233 19.54 17.26 2.17
N PRO A 234 20.19 16.43 2.99
CA PRO A 234 19.76 15.06 3.24
C PRO A 234 18.29 14.95 3.68
N GLU A 235 17.84 15.90 4.50
CA GLU A 235 16.48 15.98 5.00
C GLU A 235 15.48 16.30 3.88
N GLU A 236 15.80 17.22 3.00
CA GLU A 236 14.96 17.59 1.85
C GLU A 236 14.92 16.47 0.81
N ILE A 237 16.04 15.79 0.56
CA ILE A 237 16.09 14.60 -0.31
C ILE A 237 15.22 13.48 0.26
N ALA A 238 15.33 13.20 1.56
CA ALA A 238 14.49 12.20 2.21
C ALA A 238 12.99 12.57 2.13
N LEU A 239 12.66 13.86 2.32
CA LEU A 239 11.29 14.36 2.17
C LEU A 239 10.78 14.18 0.74
N SER A 240 11.59 14.46 -0.29
CA SER A 240 11.21 14.28 -1.68
C SER A 240 10.88 12.82 -2.02
N ILE A 241 11.67 11.89 -1.48
CA ILE A 241 11.48 10.45 -1.70
C ILE A 241 10.22 9.96 -0.99
N ILE A 242 10.01 10.31 0.29
CA ILE A 242 8.81 9.88 1.01
C ILE A 242 7.54 10.48 0.39
N ALA A 243 7.60 11.72 -0.11
CA ALA A 243 6.49 12.35 -0.82
C ALA A 243 6.15 11.62 -2.14
N GLU A 244 7.16 11.19 -2.91
CA GLU A 244 6.96 10.36 -4.11
C GLU A 244 6.33 9.01 -3.75
N MET A 245 6.83 8.33 -2.72
CA MET A 245 6.27 7.07 -2.23
C MET A 245 4.81 7.21 -1.81
N VAL A 246 4.46 8.27 -1.07
CA VAL A 246 3.08 8.56 -0.66
C VAL A 246 2.20 8.87 -1.87
N SER A 247 2.71 9.63 -2.84
CA SER A 247 2.01 9.94 -4.09
C SER A 247 1.64 8.66 -4.86
N ILE A 248 2.60 7.76 -5.04
CA ILE A 248 2.37 6.46 -5.70
C ILE A 248 1.35 5.62 -4.92
N ARG A 249 1.52 5.51 -3.60
CA ARG A 249 0.62 4.75 -2.73
C ARG A 249 -0.82 5.25 -2.77
N ARG A 250 -1.03 6.55 -2.94
CA ARG A 250 -2.33 7.22 -2.87
C ARG A 250 -2.90 7.60 -4.25
N GLY A 251 -2.16 7.33 -5.33
CA GLY A 251 -2.55 7.75 -6.68
C GLY A 251 -2.51 9.26 -6.88
N GLY A 252 -1.62 9.95 -6.16
CA GLY A 252 -1.40 11.38 -6.31
C GLY A 252 -0.57 11.70 -7.55
N THR A 253 -0.67 12.95 -8.03
CA THR A 253 0.05 13.43 -9.24
C THR A 253 1.41 14.04 -8.92
N GLY A 254 1.66 14.39 -7.64
CA GLY A 254 2.82 15.21 -7.25
C GLY A 254 2.66 16.70 -7.55
N SER A 255 1.57 17.13 -8.21
CA SER A 255 1.26 18.54 -8.48
C SER A 255 0.81 19.28 -7.23
N THR A 256 0.86 20.62 -7.27
CA THR A 256 0.37 21.42 -6.16
C THR A 256 -1.15 21.32 -6.01
N MET A 257 -1.65 21.39 -4.77
CA MET A 257 -3.09 21.40 -4.52
C MET A 257 -3.78 22.61 -5.16
N MET A 258 -3.09 23.72 -5.32
CA MET A 258 -3.58 24.92 -6.02
C MET A 258 -3.86 24.63 -7.49
N GLU A 259 -3.01 23.84 -8.17
CA GLU A 259 -3.21 23.47 -9.58
C GLU A 259 -4.37 22.48 -9.74
N ILE A 260 -4.51 21.55 -8.79
CA ILE A 260 -5.54 20.48 -8.87
C ILE A 260 -6.91 20.98 -8.42
N LYS A 261 -6.96 21.80 -7.34
CA LYS A 261 -8.20 22.30 -6.73
C LYS A 261 -8.29 23.81 -6.89
N GLN A 262 -8.43 24.27 -8.14
CA GLN A 262 -8.59 25.70 -8.42
C GLN A 262 -9.79 26.27 -7.68
N VAL A 263 -9.57 27.31 -6.87
CA VAL A 263 -10.65 28.09 -6.27
C VAL A 263 -11.15 29.07 -7.32
N ASN A 264 -12.42 28.92 -7.73
CA ASN A 264 -13.03 29.88 -8.65
C ASN A 264 -13.33 31.17 -7.87
N LEU A 265 -12.49 32.20 -8.09
CA LEU A 265 -12.62 33.50 -7.44
C LEU A 265 -13.86 34.27 -7.92
N ASP A 266 -14.40 33.96 -9.11
CA ASP A 266 -15.61 34.56 -9.64
C ASP A 266 -16.88 34.03 -8.94
N ALA A 267 -16.76 32.97 -8.17
CA ALA A 267 -17.84 32.36 -7.38
C ALA A 267 -17.81 32.72 -5.88
N VAL A 268 -16.88 33.59 -5.47
CA VAL A 268 -16.74 34.11 -4.12
C VAL A 268 -17.34 35.53 -4.08
#